data_3026b63ba6a7143439e67da133beebae
#
_entry.id   3026b63ba6a7143439e67da133beebae
#
_cell.length_a   1.000
_cell.length_b   1.000
_cell.length_c   1.000
_cell.angle_alpha   90.00
_cell.angle_beta   90.00
_cell.angle_gamma   90.00
#
_symmetry.space_group_name_H-M   'P 1'
#
loop_
_entity.id
_entity.type
_entity.pdbx_description
1 polymer ?
#
loop_
_entity_poly.entity_id
_entity_poly.type
_entity_poly.pdbx_seq_one_letter_code
_entity_poly.pdbx_strand_id
1 'polypeptide(L)'
;MLSEAEQSILSGQVVLVTGALGGIGSEVALAYARHGATIILLDKNIAQLEKLYDLILQESGVEPAIFPVDFKGAKADDYLQLALTIKETFGRLDGLVHCAADVGQLAPIANQDTKQWAETLQINLTAAFLLTHACLPLLQATDQQSFIIFTTDSQHDKAYRGAYGLSKAALECFCHQLSLEMESAAKVRVNCIDPGQVKTKLHARVYPATDPQHLPDPSAVIPAYLYLASAQSGHLHGQCLNAQMELPVKVLA
;
A
#
# COMPACT_ATOMS: atom_id res chain seq x y z
N MET A 1 16.11 6.94 19.96
CA MET A 1 16.26 5.50 19.66
C MET A 1 14.98 4.83 20.18
N LEU A 2 14.29 4.06 19.34
CA LEU A 2 13.14 3.27 19.75
C LEU A 2 13.57 2.19 20.76
N SER A 3 12.72 1.80 21.69
CA SER A 3 13.01 0.67 22.58
C SER A 3 13.10 -0.65 21.78
N GLU A 4 13.80 -1.68 22.29
CA GLU A 4 13.89 -2.98 21.60
C GLU A 4 12.50 -3.60 21.31
N ALA A 5 11.51 -3.36 22.17
CA ALA A 5 10.14 -3.82 21.96
C ALA A 5 9.42 -3.08 20.83
N GLU A 6 9.73 -1.80 20.58
CA GLU A 6 9.19 -1.00 19.50
C GLU A 6 9.85 -1.33 18.15
N GLN A 7 11.12 -1.78 18.18
CA GLN A 7 11.86 -2.19 16.98
C GLN A 7 11.42 -3.54 16.40
N SER A 8 10.53 -4.28 17.05
CA SER A 8 10.18 -5.66 16.68
C SER A 8 8.72 -5.91 16.35
N ILE A 9 7.91 -4.85 16.12
CA ILE A 9 6.45 -4.99 15.90
C ILE A 9 6.11 -5.91 14.72
N LEU A 10 6.93 -5.92 13.68
CA LEU A 10 6.75 -6.71 12.45
C LEU A 10 7.84 -7.77 12.28
N SER A 11 8.55 -8.12 13.37
CA SER A 11 9.66 -9.06 13.31
C SER A 11 9.26 -10.40 12.70
N GLY A 12 10.05 -10.86 11.71
CA GLY A 12 9.84 -12.13 11.00
C GLY A 12 8.66 -12.14 10.04
N GLN A 13 7.99 -11.01 9.83
CA GLN A 13 6.95 -10.88 8.81
C GLN A 13 7.55 -10.59 7.43
N VAL A 14 6.91 -11.07 6.38
CA VAL A 14 7.20 -10.76 4.98
C VAL A 14 6.08 -9.87 4.44
N VAL A 15 6.41 -8.67 4.01
CA VAL A 15 5.42 -7.68 3.57
C VAL A 15 5.72 -7.19 2.15
N LEU A 16 4.73 -7.28 1.27
CA LEU A 16 4.79 -6.75 -0.09
C LEU A 16 4.23 -5.33 -0.12
N VAL A 17 5.02 -4.37 -0.62
CA VAL A 17 4.64 -2.97 -0.78
C VAL A 17 4.64 -2.60 -2.25
N THR A 18 3.48 -2.23 -2.80
CA THR A 18 3.35 -1.73 -4.17
C THR A 18 3.53 -0.21 -4.23
N GLY A 19 4.02 0.30 -5.37
CA GLY A 19 4.34 1.72 -5.46
C GLY A 19 5.43 2.13 -4.48
N ALA A 20 6.38 1.21 -4.24
CA ALA A 20 7.46 1.36 -3.26
C ALA A 20 8.36 2.58 -3.51
N LEU A 21 8.34 3.15 -4.71
CA LEU A 21 9.06 4.39 -5.06
C LEU A 21 8.21 5.65 -4.93
N GLY A 22 6.93 5.51 -4.57
CA GLY A 22 6.05 6.62 -4.23
C GLY A 22 6.39 7.26 -2.89
N GLY A 23 5.98 8.52 -2.65
CA GLY A 23 6.29 9.21 -1.41
C GLY A 23 5.83 8.47 -0.15
N ILE A 24 4.63 7.87 -0.16
CA ILE A 24 4.12 7.08 0.97
C ILE A 24 4.70 5.66 0.95
N GLY A 25 4.72 4.99 -0.22
CA GLY A 25 5.20 3.61 -0.33
C GLY A 25 6.65 3.42 0.12
N SER A 26 7.54 4.38 -0.17
CA SER A 26 8.94 4.33 0.28
C SER A 26 9.07 4.49 1.79
N GLU A 27 8.31 5.39 2.40
CA GLU A 27 8.29 5.56 3.85
C GLU A 27 7.69 4.35 4.57
N VAL A 28 6.62 3.77 4.03
CA VAL A 28 6.03 2.52 4.55
C VAL A 28 7.05 1.38 4.51
N ALA A 29 7.72 1.18 3.36
CA ALA A 29 8.73 0.13 3.19
C ALA A 29 9.87 0.29 4.20
N LEU A 30 10.40 1.52 4.32
CA LEU A 30 11.49 1.84 5.24
C LEU A 30 11.08 1.63 6.71
N ALA A 31 9.91 2.14 7.09
CA ALA A 31 9.41 2.00 8.45
C ALA A 31 9.15 0.53 8.82
N TYR A 32 8.52 -0.24 7.95
CA TYR A 32 8.26 -1.65 8.22
C TYR A 32 9.55 -2.46 8.36
N ALA A 33 10.57 -2.16 7.54
CA ALA A 33 11.89 -2.78 7.67
C ALA A 33 12.57 -2.42 9.00
N ARG A 34 12.51 -1.16 9.43
CA ARG A 34 13.01 -0.72 10.76
C ARG A 34 12.29 -1.43 11.93
N HIS A 35 11.07 -1.90 11.70
CA HIS A 35 10.29 -2.70 12.65
C HIS A 35 10.45 -4.22 12.45
N GLY A 36 11.46 -4.65 11.69
CA GLY A 36 11.89 -6.04 11.56
C GLY A 36 11.19 -6.87 10.49
N ALA A 37 10.39 -6.25 9.61
CA ALA A 37 9.80 -6.95 8.48
C ALA A 37 10.78 -7.09 7.31
N THR A 38 10.76 -8.23 6.62
CA THR A 38 11.37 -8.39 5.30
C THR A 38 10.44 -7.78 4.25
N ILE A 39 10.92 -6.80 3.50
CA ILE A 39 10.10 -6.05 2.54
C ILE A 39 10.33 -6.53 1.12
N ILE A 40 9.24 -6.78 0.41
CA ILE A 40 9.24 -7.01 -1.04
C ILE A 40 8.83 -5.69 -1.71
N LEU A 41 9.79 -5.06 -2.38
CA LEU A 41 9.62 -3.76 -3.03
C LEU A 41 9.10 -3.96 -4.46
N LEU A 42 7.90 -3.48 -4.74
CA LEU A 42 7.28 -3.61 -6.05
C LEU A 42 7.00 -2.24 -6.67
N ASP A 43 7.72 -1.96 -7.75
CA ASP A 43 7.58 -0.78 -8.60
C ASP A 43 8.19 -1.08 -9.98
N LYS A 44 8.09 -0.16 -10.94
CA LYS A 44 8.56 -0.38 -12.32
C LYS A 44 10.02 0.01 -12.57
N ASN A 45 10.64 0.84 -11.74
CA ASN A 45 11.97 1.39 -12.00
C ASN A 45 13.04 0.67 -11.18
N ILE A 46 13.72 -0.28 -11.82
CA ILE A 46 14.75 -1.13 -11.19
C ILE A 46 15.85 -0.28 -10.51
N ALA A 47 16.43 0.68 -11.22
CA ALA A 47 17.55 1.47 -10.69
C ALA A 47 17.18 2.33 -9.46
N GLN A 48 15.91 2.71 -9.33
CA GLN A 48 15.44 3.40 -8.12
C GLN A 48 15.07 2.40 -7.01
N LEU A 49 14.57 1.21 -7.36
CA LEU A 49 14.35 0.14 -6.39
C LEU A 49 15.66 -0.31 -5.75
N GLU A 50 16.74 -0.43 -6.51
CA GLU A 50 18.09 -0.76 -6.00
C GLU A 50 18.58 0.29 -4.98
N LYS A 51 18.34 1.57 -5.23
CA LYS A 51 18.69 2.63 -4.26
C LYS A 51 17.87 2.53 -2.96
N LEU A 52 16.59 2.21 -3.08
CA LEU A 52 15.73 2.01 -1.91
C LEU A 52 16.11 0.73 -1.16
N TYR A 53 16.50 -0.32 -1.87
CA TYR A 53 17.06 -1.55 -1.30
C TYR A 53 18.29 -1.24 -0.44
N ASP A 54 19.28 -0.53 -1.01
CA ASP A 54 20.51 -0.17 -0.31
C ASP A 54 20.22 0.67 0.95
N LEU A 55 19.29 1.63 0.84
CA LEU A 55 18.88 2.47 1.96
C LEU A 55 18.23 1.63 3.08
N ILE A 56 17.31 0.73 2.74
CA ILE A 56 16.66 -0.15 3.72
C ILE A 56 17.69 -1.04 4.41
N LEU A 57 18.58 -1.68 3.64
CA LEU A 57 19.63 -2.53 4.18
C LEU A 57 20.55 -1.75 5.15
N GLN A 58 20.94 -0.53 4.76
CA GLN A 58 21.79 0.34 5.59
C GLN A 58 21.10 0.75 6.90
N GLU A 59 19.79 1.06 6.86
CA GLU A 59 19.09 1.64 8.02
C GLU A 59 18.50 0.60 8.97
N SER A 60 18.07 -0.54 8.46
CA SER A 60 17.39 -1.58 9.26
C SER A 60 18.24 -2.84 9.48
N GLY A 61 19.25 -3.06 8.64
CA GLY A 61 19.99 -4.33 8.61
C GLY A 61 19.18 -5.50 8.04
N VAL A 62 17.93 -5.28 7.63
CA VAL A 62 17.08 -6.31 7.02
C VAL A 62 17.22 -6.23 5.50
N GLU A 63 17.56 -7.35 4.88
CA GLU A 63 17.69 -7.44 3.42
C GLU A 63 16.30 -7.47 2.77
N PRO A 64 15.92 -6.44 1.96
CA PRO A 64 14.65 -6.46 1.23
C PRO A 64 14.78 -7.28 -0.05
N ALA A 65 13.67 -7.50 -0.74
CA ALA A 65 13.67 -8.04 -2.09
C ALA A 65 13.09 -7.02 -3.09
N ILE A 66 13.56 -7.09 -4.34
CA ILE A 66 13.06 -6.24 -5.43
C ILE A 66 12.26 -7.09 -6.39
N PHE A 67 11.06 -6.63 -6.75
CA PHE A 67 10.25 -7.24 -7.81
C PHE A 67 9.76 -6.15 -8.78
N PRO A 68 10.44 -5.95 -9.94
CA PRO A 68 10.06 -4.91 -10.88
C PRO A 68 8.83 -5.32 -11.69
N VAL A 69 7.74 -4.54 -11.59
CA VAL A 69 6.50 -4.74 -12.36
C VAL A 69 5.93 -3.40 -12.80
N ASP A 70 5.61 -3.26 -14.08
CA ASP A 70 4.78 -2.15 -14.58
C ASP A 70 3.31 -2.57 -14.63
N PHE A 71 2.51 -2.07 -13.70
CA PHE A 71 1.08 -2.37 -13.60
C PHE A 71 0.27 -1.97 -14.84
N LYS A 72 0.78 -1.07 -15.65
CA LYS A 72 0.14 -0.67 -16.90
C LYS A 72 0.03 -1.82 -17.91
N GLY A 73 1.05 -2.70 -17.94
CA GLY A 73 1.14 -3.81 -18.89
C GLY A 73 1.01 -5.20 -18.28
N ALA A 74 1.08 -5.31 -16.97
CA ALA A 74 1.06 -6.59 -16.27
C ALA A 74 -0.29 -7.31 -16.42
N LYS A 75 -0.21 -8.63 -16.59
CA LYS A 75 -1.35 -9.54 -16.78
C LYS A 75 -1.53 -10.42 -15.56
N ALA A 76 -2.62 -11.16 -15.49
CA ALA A 76 -2.92 -12.08 -14.39
C ALA A 76 -1.78 -13.08 -14.12
N ASP A 77 -1.17 -13.63 -15.18
CA ASP A 77 -0.09 -14.60 -15.06
C ASP A 77 1.18 -14.01 -14.41
N ASP A 78 1.47 -12.71 -14.63
CA ASP A 78 2.60 -12.03 -14.00
C ASP A 78 2.45 -11.97 -12.47
N TYR A 79 1.23 -11.73 -11.97
CA TYR A 79 0.94 -11.71 -10.54
C TYR A 79 0.93 -13.11 -9.93
N LEU A 80 0.45 -14.13 -10.66
CA LEU A 80 0.54 -15.51 -10.23
C LEU A 80 2.00 -15.96 -10.11
N GLN A 81 2.83 -15.62 -11.10
CA GLN A 81 4.27 -15.92 -11.04
C GLN A 81 4.96 -15.19 -9.89
N LEU A 82 4.60 -13.93 -9.61
CA LEU A 82 5.08 -13.21 -8.43
C LEU A 82 4.72 -13.95 -7.13
N ALA A 83 3.46 -14.35 -6.96
CA ALA A 83 3.03 -15.08 -5.77
C ALA A 83 3.76 -16.42 -5.61
N LEU A 84 4.00 -17.14 -6.70
CA LEU A 84 4.81 -18.39 -6.69
C LEU A 84 6.25 -18.10 -6.26
N THR A 85 6.89 -17.07 -6.81
CA THR A 85 8.26 -16.67 -6.44
C THR A 85 8.34 -16.29 -4.95
N ILE A 86 7.35 -15.56 -4.42
CA ILE A 86 7.28 -15.23 -2.98
C ILE A 86 7.19 -16.51 -2.15
N LYS A 87 6.33 -17.46 -2.57
CA LYS A 87 6.19 -18.76 -1.89
C LYS A 87 7.49 -19.55 -1.86
N GLU A 88 8.18 -19.62 -2.99
CA GLU A 88 9.45 -20.35 -3.14
C GLU A 88 10.59 -19.71 -2.34
N THR A 89 10.66 -18.38 -2.32
CA THR A 89 11.75 -17.64 -1.68
C THR A 89 11.57 -17.49 -0.17
N PHE A 90 10.36 -17.14 0.27
CA PHE A 90 10.09 -16.78 1.66
C PHE A 90 9.19 -17.79 2.39
N GLY A 91 8.48 -18.65 1.66
CA GLY A 91 7.53 -19.60 2.24
C GLY A 91 6.25 -18.99 2.80
N ARG A 92 6.16 -17.66 2.91
CA ARG A 92 5.06 -16.92 3.55
C ARG A 92 4.86 -15.52 2.97
N LEU A 93 3.69 -14.95 3.20
CA LEU A 93 3.40 -13.52 3.02
C LEU A 93 2.45 -13.10 4.14
N ASP A 94 2.86 -12.12 4.95
CA ASP A 94 2.12 -11.68 6.12
C ASP A 94 1.38 -10.35 5.91
N GLY A 95 1.85 -9.56 4.95
CA GLY A 95 1.23 -8.28 4.65
C GLY A 95 1.28 -7.91 3.17
N LEU A 96 0.23 -7.23 2.70
CA LEU A 96 0.14 -6.65 1.36
C LEU A 96 -0.33 -5.21 1.47
N VAL A 97 0.52 -4.26 1.06
CA VAL A 97 0.22 -2.83 1.12
C VAL A 97 0.15 -2.25 -0.28
N HIS A 98 -1.05 -1.83 -0.68
CA HIS A 98 -1.31 -1.19 -1.96
C HIS A 98 -1.11 0.32 -1.87
N CYS A 99 0.09 0.81 -2.23
CA CYS A 99 0.41 2.24 -2.33
C CYS A 99 0.53 2.72 -3.78
N ALA A 100 0.57 1.81 -4.76
CA ALA A 100 0.67 2.19 -6.16
C ALA A 100 -0.57 2.97 -6.61
N ALA A 101 -0.36 4.10 -7.29
CA ALA A 101 -1.43 4.89 -7.89
C ALA A 101 -0.91 5.74 -9.05
N ASP A 102 -1.75 5.91 -10.07
CA ASP A 102 -1.61 6.91 -11.11
C ASP A 102 -2.81 7.86 -11.10
N VAL A 103 -2.54 9.15 -11.28
CA VAL A 103 -3.58 10.20 -11.29
C VAL A 103 -4.34 10.23 -12.63
N GLY A 104 -3.69 9.76 -13.70
CA GLY A 104 -4.25 9.88 -15.05
C GLY A 104 -4.50 11.33 -15.43
N GLN A 105 -5.67 11.59 -15.99
CA GLN A 105 -6.09 12.91 -16.43
C GLN A 105 -7.19 13.48 -15.50
N LEU A 106 -6.95 14.67 -14.97
CA LEU A 106 -7.92 15.42 -14.19
C LEU A 106 -8.64 16.41 -15.12
N ALA A 107 -9.81 16.04 -15.61
CA ALA A 107 -10.56 16.80 -16.61
C ALA A 107 -12.08 16.53 -16.50
N PRO A 108 -12.94 17.37 -17.10
CA PRO A 108 -14.35 17.04 -17.29
C PRO A 108 -14.51 15.69 -18.01
N ILE A 109 -15.58 14.95 -17.70
CA ILE A 109 -15.84 13.62 -18.32
C ILE A 109 -15.83 13.71 -19.86
N ALA A 110 -16.41 14.77 -20.43
CA ALA A 110 -16.45 14.96 -21.89
C ALA A 110 -15.05 15.09 -22.54
N ASN A 111 -14.02 15.41 -21.77
CA ASN A 111 -12.66 15.67 -22.25
C ASN A 111 -11.68 14.60 -21.79
N GLN A 112 -12.15 13.51 -21.18
CA GLN A 112 -11.30 12.41 -20.74
C GLN A 112 -10.70 11.67 -21.94
N ASP A 113 -9.39 11.48 -21.94
CA ASP A 113 -8.73 10.56 -22.86
C ASP A 113 -9.04 9.11 -22.47
N THR A 114 -9.66 8.37 -23.38
CA THR A 114 -10.14 7.00 -23.10
C THR A 114 -9.00 6.02 -22.83
N LYS A 115 -7.83 6.24 -23.42
CA LYS A 115 -6.64 5.42 -23.19
C LYS A 115 -6.07 5.67 -21.80
N GLN A 116 -5.88 6.92 -21.41
CA GLN A 116 -5.42 7.26 -20.06
C GLN A 116 -6.43 6.80 -18.99
N TRP A 117 -7.73 6.92 -19.28
CA TRP A 117 -8.78 6.38 -18.43
C TRP A 117 -8.60 4.89 -18.14
N ALA A 118 -8.46 4.07 -19.19
CA ALA A 118 -8.26 2.63 -19.06
C ALA A 118 -6.95 2.30 -18.34
N GLU A 119 -5.86 3.00 -18.65
CA GLU A 119 -4.56 2.81 -18.00
C GLU A 119 -4.62 3.13 -16.50
N THR A 120 -5.29 4.22 -16.12
CA THR A 120 -5.45 4.59 -14.70
C THR A 120 -6.26 3.54 -13.92
N LEU A 121 -7.36 3.05 -14.49
CA LEU A 121 -8.14 1.96 -13.87
C LEU A 121 -7.33 0.66 -13.80
N GLN A 122 -6.54 0.35 -14.83
CA GLN A 122 -5.66 -0.81 -14.85
C GLN A 122 -4.64 -0.75 -13.69
N ILE A 123 -3.98 0.40 -13.51
CA ILE A 123 -2.95 0.57 -12.48
C ILE A 123 -3.56 0.60 -11.07
N ASN A 124 -4.62 1.39 -10.87
CA ASN A 124 -5.12 1.67 -9.53
C ASN A 124 -6.07 0.59 -9.00
N LEU A 125 -6.84 -0.06 -9.86
CA LEU A 125 -7.89 -0.98 -9.46
C LEU A 125 -7.63 -2.41 -9.92
N THR A 126 -7.47 -2.63 -11.23
CA THR A 126 -7.33 -3.99 -11.79
C THR A 126 -6.07 -4.66 -11.27
N ALA A 127 -4.94 -3.94 -11.22
CA ALA A 127 -3.69 -4.47 -10.68
C ALA A 127 -3.80 -4.79 -9.18
N ALA A 128 -4.47 -3.95 -8.40
CA ALA A 128 -4.69 -4.21 -6.98
C ALA A 128 -5.54 -5.46 -6.76
N PHE A 129 -6.61 -5.65 -7.56
CA PHE A 129 -7.42 -6.86 -7.54
C PHE A 129 -6.60 -8.11 -7.92
N LEU A 130 -5.89 -8.08 -9.07
CA LEU A 130 -5.13 -9.24 -9.58
C LEU A 130 -4.01 -9.66 -8.61
N LEU A 131 -3.30 -8.69 -8.05
CA LEU A 131 -2.25 -8.97 -7.07
C LEU A 131 -2.82 -9.52 -5.76
N THR A 132 -3.91 -8.94 -5.25
CA THR A 132 -4.61 -9.46 -4.07
C THR A 132 -5.08 -10.88 -4.31
N HIS A 133 -5.74 -11.16 -5.45
CA HIS A 133 -6.20 -12.49 -5.82
C HIS A 133 -5.06 -13.51 -5.86
N ALA A 134 -3.92 -13.17 -6.47
CA ALA A 134 -2.76 -14.05 -6.55
C ALA A 134 -2.10 -14.32 -5.18
N CYS A 135 -2.05 -13.30 -4.30
CA CYS A 135 -1.40 -13.38 -3.00
C CYS A 135 -2.32 -13.93 -1.89
N LEU A 136 -3.64 -13.91 -2.06
CA LEU A 136 -4.59 -14.29 -1.02
C LEU A 136 -4.36 -15.69 -0.44
N PRO A 137 -4.05 -16.75 -1.24
CA PRO A 137 -3.73 -18.06 -0.68
C PRO A 137 -2.51 -18.05 0.26
N LEU A 138 -1.49 -17.22 -0.02
CA LEU A 138 -0.32 -17.10 0.86
C LEU A 138 -0.65 -16.38 2.15
N LEU A 139 -1.42 -15.29 2.06
CA LEU A 139 -1.90 -14.52 3.23
C LEU A 139 -2.77 -15.38 4.15
N GLN A 140 -3.59 -16.27 3.60
CA GLN A 140 -4.43 -17.20 4.37
C GLN A 140 -3.66 -18.36 4.98
N ALA A 141 -2.49 -18.71 4.44
CA ALA A 141 -1.69 -19.85 4.88
C ALA A 141 -0.80 -19.55 6.08
N THR A 142 -0.70 -18.30 6.53
CA THR A 142 0.13 -17.90 7.68
C THR A 142 -0.45 -18.43 8.99
N ASP A 143 0.43 -18.73 9.96
CA ASP A 143 0.02 -19.16 11.31
C ASP A 143 -0.55 -17.99 12.13
N GLN A 144 -0.08 -16.77 11.84
CA GLN A 144 -0.54 -15.54 12.48
C GLN A 144 -1.53 -14.81 11.56
N GLN A 145 -2.23 -13.82 12.12
CA GLN A 145 -3.12 -12.97 11.34
C GLN A 145 -2.33 -12.10 10.37
N SER A 146 -2.58 -12.25 9.08
CA SER A 146 -2.02 -11.42 8.01
C SER A 146 -2.89 -10.17 7.77
N PHE A 147 -2.39 -9.25 6.92
CA PHE A 147 -3.12 -8.02 6.63
C PHE A 147 -3.02 -7.58 5.16
N ILE A 148 -4.07 -6.89 4.71
CA ILE A 148 -4.10 -6.15 3.44
C ILE A 148 -4.50 -4.71 3.74
N ILE A 149 -3.72 -3.75 3.23
CA ILE A 149 -3.98 -2.32 3.37
C ILE A 149 -4.10 -1.70 1.98
N PHE A 150 -5.25 -1.08 1.69
CA PHE A 150 -5.45 -0.30 0.46
C PHE A 150 -5.32 1.18 0.76
N THR A 151 -4.39 1.88 0.10
CA THR A 151 -4.28 3.34 0.18
C THR A 151 -5.32 3.98 -0.72
N THR A 152 -6.26 4.68 -0.11
CA THR A 152 -7.40 5.35 -0.76
C THR A 152 -7.26 6.88 -0.75
N ASP A 153 -8.31 7.59 -1.05
CA ASP A 153 -8.44 9.06 -1.00
C ASP A 153 -9.92 9.39 -0.76
N SER A 154 -10.28 9.86 0.41
CA SER A 154 -11.66 10.20 0.78
C SER A 154 -12.24 11.36 -0.04
N GLN A 155 -11.40 12.11 -0.77
CA GLN A 155 -11.82 13.17 -1.68
C GLN A 155 -12.07 12.66 -3.13
N HIS A 156 -12.28 11.37 -3.30
CA HIS A 156 -12.47 10.73 -4.60
C HIS A 156 -13.73 11.22 -5.36
N ASP A 157 -14.76 11.72 -4.66
CA ASP A 157 -16.05 12.16 -5.21
C ASP A 157 -16.06 13.59 -5.78
N LYS A 158 -14.91 14.26 -5.77
CA LYS A 158 -14.82 15.63 -6.30
C LYS A 158 -14.89 15.66 -7.83
N ALA A 159 -15.45 16.75 -8.36
CA ALA A 159 -15.48 17.00 -9.80
C ALA A 159 -14.07 16.92 -10.42
N TYR A 160 -14.00 16.48 -11.67
CA TYR A 160 -12.77 16.37 -12.48
C TYR A 160 -11.77 15.28 -12.04
N ARG A 161 -12.11 14.42 -11.07
CA ARG A 161 -11.24 13.33 -10.62
C ARG A 161 -11.12 12.17 -11.62
N GLY A 162 -12.05 12.03 -12.55
CA GLY A 162 -12.01 11.03 -13.61
C GLY A 162 -11.80 9.60 -13.12
N ALA A 163 -10.96 8.85 -13.83
CA ALA A 163 -10.62 7.46 -13.48
C ALA A 163 -9.92 7.34 -12.12
N TYR A 164 -9.15 8.34 -11.71
CA TYR A 164 -8.49 8.34 -10.39
C TYR A 164 -9.53 8.28 -9.26
N GLY A 165 -10.47 9.23 -9.22
CA GLY A 165 -11.50 9.24 -8.18
C GLY A 165 -12.32 7.96 -8.15
N LEU A 166 -12.79 7.52 -9.32
CA LEU A 166 -13.55 6.26 -9.43
C LEU A 166 -12.75 5.05 -8.94
N SER A 167 -11.45 4.98 -9.26
CA SER A 167 -10.60 3.88 -8.78
C SER A 167 -10.46 3.87 -7.26
N LYS A 168 -10.36 5.05 -6.62
CA LYS A 168 -10.25 5.14 -5.15
C LYS A 168 -11.55 4.75 -4.45
N ALA A 169 -12.70 5.19 -4.96
CA ALA A 169 -14.01 4.74 -4.49
C ALA A 169 -14.20 3.22 -4.66
N ALA A 170 -13.78 2.69 -5.81
CA ALA A 170 -13.86 1.25 -6.08
C ALA A 170 -12.95 0.43 -5.16
N LEU A 171 -11.76 0.94 -4.80
CA LEU A 171 -10.88 0.28 -3.81
C LEU A 171 -11.51 0.22 -2.42
N GLU A 172 -12.21 1.25 -1.97
CA GLU A 172 -12.94 1.22 -0.71
C GLU A 172 -14.05 0.16 -0.73
N CYS A 173 -14.82 0.11 -1.82
CA CYS A 173 -15.83 -0.92 -2.02
C CYS A 173 -15.20 -2.32 -2.06
N PHE A 174 -14.09 -2.50 -2.78
CA PHE A 174 -13.37 -3.78 -2.85
C PHE A 174 -12.83 -4.22 -1.48
N CYS A 175 -12.25 -3.29 -0.70
CA CYS A 175 -11.83 -3.53 0.66
C CYS A 175 -12.99 -4.07 1.52
N HIS A 176 -14.15 -3.41 1.46
CA HIS A 176 -15.32 -3.82 2.22
C HIS A 176 -15.85 -5.19 1.78
N GLN A 177 -15.96 -5.46 0.47
CA GLN A 177 -16.39 -6.76 -0.04
C GLN A 177 -15.43 -7.87 0.41
N LEU A 178 -14.12 -7.67 0.23
CA LEU A 178 -13.10 -8.65 0.62
C LEU A 178 -13.11 -8.88 2.14
N SER A 179 -13.34 -7.85 2.95
CA SER A 179 -13.44 -8.02 4.40
C SER A 179 -14.59 -8.94 4.79
N LEU A 180 -15.77 -8.78 4.17
CA LEU A 180 -16.92 -9.66 4.43
C LEU A 180 -16.63 -11.13 4.04
N GLU A 181 -15.88 -11.34 2.94
CA GLU A 181 -15.47 -12.69 2.52
C GLU A 181 -14.47 -13.32 3.51
N MET A 182 -13.60 -12.51 4.13
CA MET A 182 -12.57 -12.98 5.06
C MET A 182 -13.04 -13.10 6.51
N GLU A 183 -14.23 -12.61 6.85
CA GLU A 183 -14.75 -12.57 8.22
C GLU A 183 -14.79 -13.94 8.88
N SER A 184 -15.25 -14.98 8.18
CA SER A 184 -15.40 -16.32 8.73
C SER A 184 -14.06 -17.02 9.08
N ALA A 185 -12.98 -16.68 8.37
CA ALA A 185 -11.67 -17.27 8.59
C ALA A 185 -10.83 -16.50 9.62
N ALA A 186 -11.14 -15.22 9.89
CA ALA A 186 -10.45 -14.29 10.78
C ALA A 186 -8.90 -14.22 10.62
N LYS A 187 -8.37 -14.78 9.51
CA LYS A 187 -6.94 -14.90 9.26
C LYS A 187 -6.34 -13.70 8.52
N VAL A 188 -7.13 -13.04 7.66
CA VAL A 188 -6.67 -11.90 6.86
C VAL A 188 -7.47 -10.67 7.26
N ARG A 189 -6.81 -9.68 7.83
CA ARG A 189 -7.43 -8.37 8.07
C ARG A 189 -7.34 -7.53 6.82
N VAL A 190 -8.44 -6.92 6.43
CA VAL A 190 -8.51 -6.08 5.23
C VAL A 190 -9.01 -4.71 5.64
N ASN A 191 -8.22 -3.67 5.40
CA ASN A 191 -8.60 -2.29 5.73
C ASN A 191 -8.14 -1.33 4.63
N CYS A 192 -8.80 -0.16 4.57
CA CYS A 192 -8.36 0.99 3.81
C CYS A 192 -7.65 2.00 4.71
N ILE A 193 -6.82 2.83 4.11
CA ILE A 193 -6.23 4.00 4.73
C ILE A 193 -6.30 5.19 3.78
N ASP A 194 -6.87 6.29 4.26
CA ASP A 194 -6.78 7.60 3.61
C ASP A 194 -5.63 8.37 4.25
N PRO A 195 -4.53 8.62 3.53
CA PRO A 195 -3.41 9.39 4.06
C PRO A 195 -3.73 10.88 4.22
N GLY A 196 -4.86 11.35 3.67
CA GLY A 196 -5.17 12.76 3.57
C GLY A 196 -4.20 13.52 2.67
N GLN A 197 -4.10 14.82 2.88
CA GLN A 197 -3.20 15.67 2.11
C GLN A 197 -1.77 15.57 2.64
N VAL A 198 -0.88 14.96 1.87
CA VAL A 198 0.52 14.69 2.22
C VAL A 198 1.44 15.18 1.09
N LYS A 199 2.58 15.73 1.43
CA LYS A 199 3.58 16.28 0.50
C LYS A 199 4.19 15.20 -0.40
N THR A 200 3.50 14.85 -1.48
CA THR A 200 3.94 13.87 -2.47
C THR A 200 3.82 14.41 -3.89
N LYS A 201 4.55 13.79 -4.81
CA LYS A 201 4.42 14.10 -6.25
C LYS A 201 3.00 13.82 -6.77
N LEU A 202 2.34 12.79 -6.24
CA LEU A 202 0.96 12.47 -6.58
C LEU A 202 0.03 13.58 -6.10
N HIS A 203 0.15 14.01 -4.83
CA HIS A 203 -0.67 15.10 -4.28
C HIS A 203 -0.52 16.40 -5.08
N ALA A 204 0.72 16.78 -5.44
CA ALA A 204 0.97 17.97 -6.25
C ALA A 204 0.29 17.94 -7.63
N ARG A 205 0.09 16.74 -8.23
CA ARG A 205 -0.68 16.57 -9.46
C ARG A 205 -2.19 16.69 -9.23
N VAL A 206 -2.68 16.14 -8.13
CA VAL A 206 -4.11 16.14 -7.77
C VAL A 206 -4.58 17.49 -7.29
N TYR A 207 -3.73 18.23 -6.57
CA TYR A 207 -4.01 19.52 -5.93
C TYR A 207 -2.95 20.56 -6.27
N PRO A 208 -2.84 21.01 -7.54
CA PRO A 208 -1.74 21.87 -7.98
C PRO A 208 -1.76 23.27 -7.35
N ALA A 209 -2.89 23.69 -6.76
CA ALA A 209 -3.02 24.99 -6.08
C ALA A 209 -2.64 24.95 -4.59
N THR A 210 -2.37 23.76 -4.03
CA THR A 210 -1.99 23.63 -2.62
C THR A 210 -0.49 23.93 -2.44
N ASP A 211 -0.16 24.83 -1.50
CA ASP A 211 1.23 25.11 -1.16
C ASP A 211 1.86 23.90 -0.44
N PRO A 212 2.91 23.28 -1.02
CA PRO A 212 3.54 22.13 -0.43
C PRO A 212 4.19 22.39 0.94
N GLN A 213 4.46 23.66 1.30
CA GLN A 213 5.08 24.01 2.58
C GLN A 213 4.13 23.82 3.77
N HIS A 214 2.82 23.82 3.52
CA HIS A 214 1.79 23.61 4.55
C HIS A 214 1.36 22.14 4.68
N LEU A 215 1.93 21.25 3.88
CA LEU A 215 1.58 19.82 3.90
C LEU A 215 2.54 19.04 4.81
N PRO A 216 2.02 18.10 5.60
CA PRO A 216 2.87 17.17 6.33
C PRO A 216 3.72 16.33 5.37
N ASP A 217 4.92 15.98 5.79
CA ASP A 217 5.77 15.03 5.07
C ASP A 217 5.14 13.62 5.11
N PRO A 218 5.46 12.73 4.15
CA PRO A 218 4.93 11.37 4.11
C PRO A 218 5.15 10.56 5.39
N SER A 219 6.24 10.82 6.11
CA SER A 219 6.53 10.19 7.40
C SER A 219 5.46 10.43 8.48
N ALA A 220 4.73 11.53 8.39
CA ALA A 220 3.69 11.88 9.38
C ALA A 220 2.50 10.90 9.39
N VAL A 221 2.25 10.18 8.28
CA VAL A 221 1.15 9.21 8.18
C VAL A 221 1.58 7.77 8.46
N ILE A 222 2.87 7.52 8.60
CA ILE A 222 3.42 6.18 8.81
C ILE A 222 2.94 5.51 10.10
N PRO A 223 2.75 6.22 11.24
CA PRO A 223 2.18 5.59 12.43
C PRO A 223 0.86 4.87 12.18
N ALA A 224 0.00 5.39 11.29
CA ALA A 224 -1.27 4.75 10.95
C ALA A 224 -1.08 3.46 10.13
N TYR A 225 -0.11 3.43 9.22
CA TYR A 225 0.25 2.20 8.48
C TYR A 225 0.84 1.14 9.41
N LEU A 226 1.74 1.52 10.33
CA LEU A 226 2.29 0.62 11.34
C LEU A 226 1.19 0.08 12.27
N TYR A 227 0.27 0.94 12.69
CA TYR A 227 -0.87 0.52 13.50
C TYR A 227 -1.71 -0.55 12.78
N LEU A 228 -2.10 -0.31 11.52
CA LEU A 228 -2.87 -1.28 10.73
C LEU A 228 -2.12 -2.60 10.47
N ALA A 229 -0.80 -2.56 10.38
CA ALA A 229 0.02 -3.76 10.19
C ALA A 229 0.22 -4.54 11.52
N SER A 230 0.17 -3.86 12.66
CA SER A 230 0.45 -4.45 13.97
C SER A 230 -0.73 -5.27 14.53
N ALA A 231 -0.45 -6.13 15.51
CA ALA A 231 -1.45 -6.86 16.25
C ALA A 231 -2.41 -5.95 17.07
N GLN A 232 -2.01 -4.70 17.36
CA GLN A 232 -2.83 -3.73 18.10
C GLN A 232 -4.14 -3.38 17.38
N SER A 233 -4.14 -3.42 16.05
CA SER A 233 -5.32 -3.19 15.20
C SER A 233 -6.12 -4.47 14.91
N GLY A 234 -5.89 -5.56 15.64
CA GLY A 234 -6.53 -6.86 15.40
C GLY A 234 -8.06 -6.85 15.38
N HIS A 235 -8.67 -5.83 15.98
CA HIS A 235 -10.12 -5.60 16.00
C HIS A 235 -10.62 -4.80 14.77
N LEU A 236 -9.73 -4.22 13.95
CA LEU A 236 -10.11 -3.45 12.78
C LEU A 236 -10.17 -4.35 11.54
N HIS A 237 -11.35 -4.38 10.92
CA HIS A 237 -11.61 -5.16 9.71
C HIS A 237 -12.69 -4.47 8.88
N GLY A 238 -12.47 -4.31 7.58
CA GLY A 238 -13.38 -3.62 6.67
C GLY A 238 -13.50 -2.11 6.91
N GLN A 239 -12.53 -1.51 7.61
CA GLN A 239 -12.58 -0.09 7.98
C GLN A 239 -11.71 0.75 7.05
N CYS A 240 -12.11 2.01 6.86
CA CYS A 240 -11.28 3.03 6.23
C CYS A 240 -10.78 3.99 7.30
N LEU A 241 -9.46 3.94 7.58
CA LEU A 241 -8.80 4.75 8.59
C LEU A 241 -8.30 6.06 7.97
N ASN A 242 -8.58 7.21 8.60
CA ASN A 242 -7.93 8.45 8.25
C ASN A 242 -6.58 8.54 9.00
N ALA A 243 -5.48 8.57 8.25
CA ALA A 243 -4.13 8.55 8.82
C ALA A 243 -3.73 9.81 9.59
N GLN A 244 -4.46 10.91 9.41
CA GLN A 244 -4.20 12.20 10.08
C GLN A 244 -5.07 12.43 11.33
N MET A 245 -5.96 11.47 11.66
CA MET A 245 -6.71 11.52 12.92
C MET A 245 -5.88 10.92 14.08
N GLU A 246 -6.21 11.29 15.32
CA GLU A 246 -5.61 10.67 16.50
C GLU A 246 -5.87 9.16 16.49
N LEU A 247 -4.80 8.39 16.53
CA LEU A 247 -4.89 6.94 16.65
C LEU A 247 -5.34 6.56 18.07
N PRO A 248 -6.16 5.51 18.24
CA PRO A 248 -6.68 5.11 19.55
C PRO A 248 -5.62 4.59 20.53
N VAL A 249 -4.39 4.41 20.06
CA VAL A 249 -3.24 3.97 20.86
C VAL A 249 -2.03 4.83 20.48
N LYS A 250 -1.19 5.20 21.45
CA LYS A 250 0.15 5.72 21.19
C LYS A 250 0.95 4.60 20.50
N VAL A 251 0.82 4.50 19.19
CA VAL A 251 1.65 3.67 18.36
C VAL A 251 2.95 4.45 18.23
N LEU A 252 3.91 4.10 19.05
CA LEU A 252 5.28 4.61 18.97
C LEU A 252 5.46 6.06 19.48
N ALA A 253 5.57 6.23 20.77
CA ALA A 253 6.33 7.34 21.33
C ALA A 253 7.78 6.88 21.53
#